data_30252be0444ba29b972e90cbb1493734
#
_entry.id   30252be0444ba29b972e90cbb1493734
#
_cell.length_a   1.000
_cell.length_b   1.000
_cell.length_c   1.000
_cell.angle_alpha   90.00
_cell.angle_beta   90.00
_cell.angle_gamma   90.00
#
_symmetry.space_group_name_H-M   'P 1'
#
loop_
_entity.id
_entity.type
_entity.pdbx_description
1 polymer ?
#
loop_
_entity_poly.entity_id
_entity_poly.type
_entity_poly.pdbx_seq_one_letter_code
_entity_poly.pdbx_strand_id
1 'polypeptide(L)'
;ILEHLKGTASLCSAFAAAFDAEAQGQLAGMAHDIGKYSAAFQRRLHGGPKVDHASAGAFECLKAQQLAAAFAISGHHGGLPDGGGRGDAAGAGTFWGRINRASQGRLEDYHAWQSEFSLPHANTPAFAGTRLEGMFFTRMLFSCLVDADYTDTGAFMDNSPYLPASSSSMEELWRRLETYVSGWFPPKGALNMQRCVILE
;
A
#
# COMPACT_ATOMS: atom_id res chain seq x y z
N ILE A 1 -15.70 -4.46 -8.19
CA ILE A 1 -14.84 -3.45 -7.57
C ILE A 1 -15.11 -3.41 -6.07
N LEU A 2 -16.35 -3.12 -5.64
CA LEU A 2 -16.69 -2.93 -4.23
C LEU A 2 -16.28 -4.12 -3.33
N GLU A 3 -16.52 -5.37 -3.77
CA GLU A 3 -16.12 -6.56 -2.99
C GLU A 3 -14.61 -6.61 -2.78
N HIS A 4 -13.82 -6.33 -3.81
CA HIS A 4 -12.38 -6.24 -3.72
C HIS A 4 -11.94 -5.11 -2.75
N LEU A 5 -12.54 -3.93 -2.84
CA LEU A 5 -12.24 -2.84 -1.89
C LEU A 5 -12.51 -3.26 -0.44
N LYS A 6 -13.65 -3.94 -0.19
CA LYS A 6 -14.00 -4.45 1.14
C LYS A 6 -13.03 -5.55 1.62
N GLY A 7 -12.68 -6.49 0.76
CA GLY A 7 -11.73 -7.57 1.07
C GLY A 7 -10.36 -7.00 1.42
N THR A 8 -9.82 -6.15 0.55
CA THR A 8 -8.54 -5.46 0.79
C THR A 8 -8.59 -4.61 2.06
N ALA A 9 -9.70 -3.88 2.32
CA ALA A 9 -9.83 -3.06 3.52
C ALA A 9 -9.85 -3.91 4.80
N SER A 10 -10.55 -5.04 4.79
CA SER A 10 -10.59 -5.96 5.92
C SER A 10 -9.20 -6.53 6.25
N LEU A 11 -8.47 -6.99 5.22
CA LEU A 11 -7.12 -7.53 5.38
C LEU A 11 -6.14 -6.44 5.82
N CYS A 12 -6.14 -5.28 5.16
CA CYS A 12 -5.26 -4.17 5.49
C CYS A 12 -5.48 -3.67 6.92
N SER A 13 -6.75 -3.59 7.36
CA SER A 13 -7.11 -3.27 8.75
C SER A 13 -6.55 -4.31 9.73
N ALA A 14 -6.73 -5.60 9.43
CA ALA A 14 -6.21 -6.67 10.27
C ALA A 14 -4.67 -6.67 10.37
N PHE A 15 -3.97 -6.40 9.27
CA PHE A 15 -2.50 -6.28 9.28
C PHE A 15 -2.03 -5.04 10.05
N ALA A 16 -2.73 -3.92 9.89
CA ALA A 16 -2.41 -2.67 10.58
C ALA A 16 -2.73 -2.70 12.09
N ALA A 17 -3.53 -3.66 12.56
CA ALA A 17 -3.81 -3.88 13.98
C ALA A 17 -2.53 -4.18 14.79
N ALA A 18 -1.48 -4.71 14.16
CA ALA A 18 -0.20 -4.97 14.80
C ALA A 18 0.50 -3.69 15.33
N PHE A 19 0.05 -2.50 14.91
CA PHE A 19 0.58 -1.21 15.33
C PHE A 19 -0.54 -0.17 15.55
N ASP A 20 -1.70 -0.62 16.01
CA ASP A 20 -2.85 0.22 16.44
C ASP A 20 -3.33 1.19 15.32
N ALA A 21 -3.37 0.73 14.06
CA ALA A 21 -3.72 1.55 12.92
C ALA A 21 -4.83 0.96 12.02
N GLU A 22 -5.75 0.19 12.61
CA GLU A 22 -6.84 -0.50 11.91
C GLU A 22 -7.67 0.44 11.03
N ALA A 23 -8.02 1.61 11.59
CA ALA A 23 -8.83 2.61 10.87
C ALA A 23 -8.08 3.15 9.63
N GLN A 24 -6.77 3.34 9.72
CA GLN A 24 -5.94 3.75 8.59
C GLN A 24 -5.83 2.64 7.55
N GLY A 25 -5.68 1.39 7.97
CA GLY A 25 -5.70 0.22 7.10
C GLY A 25 -7.02 0.09 6.35
N GLN A 26 -8.13 0.26 7.07
CA GLN A 26 -9.46 0.23 6.46
C GLN A 26 -9.67 1.35 5.45
N LEU A 27 -9.27 2.57 5.77
CA LEU A 27 -9.34 3.69 4.84
C LEU A 27 -8.49 3.43 3.59
N ALA A 28 -7.24 3.01 3.77
CA ALA A 28 -6.34 2.75 2.65
C ALA A 28 -6.90 1.67 1.72
N GLY A 29 -7.38 0.56 2.27
CA GLY A 29 -7.98 -0.52 1.47
C GLY A 29 -9.26 -0.11 0.76
N MET A 30 -10.16 0.66 1.40
CA MET A 30 -11.38 1.15 0.74
C MET A 30 -11.10 2.17 -0.36
N ALA A 31 -10.03 2.95 -0.25
CA ALA A 31 -9.75 4.06 -1.17
C ALA A 31 -8.80 3.71 -2.31
N HIS A 32 -7.97 2.64 -2.20
CA HIS A 32 -6.82 2.44 -3.09
C HIS A 32 -7.20 2.40 -4.58
N ASP A 33 -8.31 1.80 -4.90
CA ASP A 33 -8.73 1.49 -6.25
C ASP A 33 -10.03 2.20 -6.70
N ILE A 34 -10.47 3.25 -6.00
CA ILE A 34 -11.69 3.99 -6.40
C ILE A 34 -11.59 4.60 -7.80
N GLY A 35 -10.39 4.86 -8.30
CA GLY A 35 -10.18 5.30 -9.67
C GLY A 35 -10.62 4.28 -10.73
N LYS A 36 -10.77 3.00 -10.35
CA LYS A 36 -11.31 1.96 -11.22
C LYS A 36 -12.80 2.17 -11.56
N TYR A 37 -13.50 3.02 -10.82
CA TYR A 37 -14.89 3.42 -11.15
C TYR A 37 -14.98 4.33 -12.38
N SER A 38 -13.88 4.87 -12.88
CA SER A 38 -13.92 5.70 -14.08
C SER A 38 -14.29 4.89 -15.34
N ALA A 39 -15.06 5.52 -16.22
CA ALA A 39 -15.41 4.91 -17.51
C ALA A 39 -14.17 4.58 -18.36
N ALA A 40 -13.09 5.38 -18.23
CA ALA A 40 -11.84 5.11 -18.92
C ALA A 40 -11.18 3.83 -18.42
N PHE A 41 -11.18 3.58 -17.09
CA PHE A 41 -10.66 2.33 -16.56
C PHE A 41 -11.51 1.13 -16.99
N GLN A 42 -12.85 1.26 -17.00
CA GLN A 42 -13.73 0.20 -17.49
C GLN A 42 -13.44 -0.16 -18.97
N ARG A 43 -13.19 0.85 -19.81
CA ARG A 43 -12.75 0.60 -21.21
C ARG A 43 -11.39 -0.10 -21.26
N ARG A 44 -10.47 0.19 -20.33
CA ARG A 44 -9.17 -0.48 -20.27
C ARG A 44 -9.30 -2.00 -20.07
N LEU A 45 -10.26 -2.47 -19.29
CA LEU A 45 -10.51 -3.91 -19.10
C LEU A 45 -10.84 -4.63 -20.42
N HIS A 46 -11.27 -3.88 -21.43
CA HIS A 46 -11.55 -4.37 -22.80
C HIS A 46 -10.47 -3.97 -23.83
N GLY A 47 -9.24 -3.76 -23.39
CA GLY A 47 -8.10 -3.48 -24.26
C GLY A 47 -7.83 -1.99 -24.51
N GLY A 48 -8.42 -1.09 -23.74
CA GLY A 48 -8.14 0.35 -23.77
C GLY A 48 -6.75 0.73 -23.22
N PRO A 49 -6.34 2.01 -23.36
CA PRO A 49 -5.04 2.50 -22.89
C PRO A 49 -4.91 2.44 -21.38
N LYS A 50 -3.67 2.55 -20.88
CA LYS A 50 -3.40 2.63 -19.45
C LYS A 50 -4.05 3.89 -18.84
N VAL A 51 -4.69 3.74 -17.68
CA VAL A 51 -5.35 4.81 -16.92
C VAL A 51 -4.75 4.87 -15.52
N ASP A 52 -4.46 6.08 -15.06
CA ASP A 52 -4.06 6.33 -13.67
C ASP A 52 -5.30 6.24 -12.77
N HIS A 53 -5.38 5.20 -11.96
CA HIS A 53 -6.48 4.99 -11.02
C HIS A 53 -6.06 5.16 -9.56
N ALA A 54 -4.76 5.03 -9.26
CA ALA A 54 -4.23 5.18 -7.91
C ALA A 54 -4.29 6.62 -7.39
N SER A 55 -4.08 7.60 -8.29
CA SER A 55 -4.10 9.01 -7.90
C SER A 55 -5.48 9.47 -7.40
N ALA A 56 -6.57 8.84 -7.81
CA ALA A 56 -7.91 9.15 -7.33
C ALA A 56 -8.05 8.89 -5.82
N GLY A 57 -7.73 7.68 -5.38
CA GLY A 57 -7.77 7.31 -3.96
C GLY A 57 -6.81 8.12 -3.10
N ALA A 58 -5.60 8.35 -3.61
CA ALA A 58 -4.62 9.20 -2.94
C ALA A 58 -5.15 10.63 -2.74
N PHE A 59 -5.81 11.21 -3.74
CA PHE A 59 -6.37 12.54 -3.65
C PHE A 59 -7.54 12.64 -2.65
N GLU A 60 -8.45 11.66 -2.65
CA GLU A 60 -9.55 11.62 -1.67
C GLU A 60 -9.02 11.50 -0.23
N CYS A 61 -8.02 10.62 0.01
CA CYS A 61 -7.41 10.53 1.33
C CYS A 61 -6.69 11.82 1.74
N LEU A 62 -6.04 12.51 0.81
CA LEU A 62 -5.40 13.80 1.12
C LEU A 62 -6.43 14.90 1.45
N LYS A 63 -7.58 14.95 0.76
CA LYS A 63 -8.69 15.85 1.12
C LYS A 63 -9.21 15.58 2.53
N ALA A 64 -9.22 14.31 2.95
CA ALA A 64 -9.55 13.89 4.30
C ALA A 64 -8.38 14.09 5.31
N GLN A 65 -7.31 14.77 4.92
CA GLN A 65 -6.10 15.03 5.73
C GLN A 65 -5.33 13.76 6.15
N GLN A 66 -5.48 12.66 5.42
CA GLN A 66 -4.83 11.38 5.69
C GLN A 66 -3.62 11.18 4.76
N LEU A 67 -2.53 11.90 5.07
CA LEU A 67 -1.33 11.95 4.22
C LEU A 67 -0.67 10.57 4.06
N ALA A 68 -0.57 9.78 5.13
CA ALA A 68 0.06 8.47 5.10
C ALA A 68 -0.71 7.50 4.16
N ALA A 69 -2.04 7.46 4.28
CA ALA A 69 -2.90 6.67 3.40
C ALA A 69 -2.80 7.17 1.94
N ALA A 70 -2.83 8.49 1.72
CA ALA A 70 -2.66 9.06 0.39
C ALA A 70 -1.34 8.66 -0.26
N PHE A 71 -0.25 8.69 0.51
CA PHE A 71 1.08 8.30 0.04
C PHE A 71 1.15 6.81 -0.28
N ALA A 72 0.66 5.94 0.63
CA ALA A 72 0.61 4.50 0.45
C ALA A 72 -0.18 4.13 -0.82
N ILE A 73 -1.36 4.70 -0.99
CA ILE A 73 -2.21 4.46 -2.17
C ILE A 73 -1.53 4.91 -3.45
N SER A 74 -0.87 6.07 -3.44
CA SER A 74 -0.21 6.57 -4.66
C SER A 74 0.88 5.64 -5.17
N GLY A 75 1.42 4.78 -4.31
CA GLY A 75 2.54 3.88 -4.59
C GLY A 75 2.18 2.41 -4.77
N HIS A 76 0.95 1.96 -4.49
CA HIS A 76 0.64 0.54 -4.31
C HIS A 76 0.96 -0.37 -5.52
N HIS A 77 1.00 0.16 -6.72
CA HIS A 77 1.39 -0.60 -7.92
C HIS A 77 2.87 -0.49 -8.32
N GLY A 78 3.60 0.49 -7.87
CA GLY A 78 4.94 0.76 -8.39
C GLY A 78 5.97 1.13 -7.33
N GLY A 79 5.63 1.01 -6.06
CA GLY A 79 6.45 1.47 -4.95
C GLY A 79 6.15 2.91 -4.56
N LEU A 80 6.52 3.26 -3.32
CA LEU A 80 6.32 4.61 -2.81
C LEU A 80 7.08 5.62 -3.69
N PRO A 81 6.40 6.63 -4.24
CA PRO A 81 7.05 7.64 -5.07
C PRO A 81 7.91 8.57 -4.22
N ASP A 82 8.82 9.30 -4.85
CA ASP A 82 9.42 10.47 -4.24
C ASP A 82 8.34 11.49 -3.88
N GLY A 83 8.50 12.14 -2.71
CA GLY A 83 7.52 13.13 -2.24
C GLY A 83 7.38 14.31 -3.21
N GLY A 84 8.50 14.82 -3.67
CA GLY A 84 8.53 16.06 -4.44
C GLY A 84 8.14 17.29 -3.61
N GLY A 85 7.71 18.34 -4.28
CA GLY A 85 7.24 19.59 -3.70
C GLY A 85 5.81 19.92 -4.12
N ARG A 86 5.10 20.70 -3.29
CA ARG A 86 3.71 21.13 -3.60
C ARG A 86 3.60 21.91 -4.92
N GLY A 87 4.70 22.48 -5.42
CA GLY A 87 4.78 23.17 -6.70
C GLY A 87 5.11 22.31 -7.91
N ASP A 88 5.25 20.98 -7.73
CA ASP A 88 5.59 20.10 -8.84
C ASP A 88 4.54 20.13 -9.95
N ALA A 89 5.01 20.07 -11.20
CA ALA A 89 4.11 20.00 -12.35
C ALA A 89 3.23 18.74 -12.29
N ALA A 90 1.99 18.85 -12.78
CA ALA A 90 1.03 17.72 -12.82
C ALA A 90 1.51 16.52 -13.65
N GLY A 91 2.54 16.69 -14.48
CA GLY A 91 3.21 15.60 -15.21
C GLY A 91 4.36 14.93 -14.46
N ALA A 92 4.78 15.45 -13.31
CA ALA A 92 5.85 14.87 -12.53
C ALA A 92 5.42 13.52 -11.91
N GLY A 93 6.38 12.56 -11.84
CA GLY A 93 6.16 11.24 -11.25
C GLY A 93 6.12 11.24 -9.72
N THR A 94 6.35 12.39 -9.07
CA THR A 94 6.34 12.56 -7.62
C THR A 94 4.93 12.46 -7.03
N PHE A 95 4.83 12.26 -5.71
CA PHE A 95 3.55 12.29 -5.02
C PHE A 95 2.79 13.59 -5.27
N TRP A 96 3.44 14.75 -5.06
CA TRP A 96 2.79 16.03 -5.27
C TRP A 96 2.43 16.30 -6.74
N GLY A 97 3.24 15.81 -7.69
CA GLY A 97 2.87 15.89 -9.12
C GLY A 97 1.57 15.13 -9.44
N ARG A 98 1.40 13.94 -8.86
CA ARG A 98 0.16 13.15 -8.99
C ARG A 98 -1.04 13.84 -8.33
N ILE A 99 -0.86 14.38 -7.13
CA ILE A 99 -1.89 15.15 -6.42
C ILE A 99 -2.28 16.41 -7.23
N ASN A 100 -1.31 17.14 -7.77
CA ASN A 100 -1.57 18.33 -8.58
C ASN A 100 -2.32 17.98 -9.88
N ARG A 101 -2.08 16.82 -10.47
CA ARG A 101 -2.89 16.31 -11.59
C ARG A 101 -4.34 16.13 -11.20
N ALA A 102 -4.58 15.50 -10.06
CA ALA A 102 -5.92 15.29 -9.53
C ALA A 102 -6.64 16.60 -9.21
N SER A 103 -5.97 17.51 -8.50
CA SER A 103 -6.53 18.80 -8.09
C SER A 103 -6.88 19.72 -9.25
N GLN A 104 -6.19 19.57 -10.40
CA GLN A 104 -6.46 20.29 -11.63
C GLN A 104 -7.57 19.67 -12.50
N GLY A 105 -8.27 18.66 -11.99
CA GLY A 105 -9.31 17.97 -12.72
C GLY A 105 -8.82 17.18 -13.95
N ARG A 106 -7.54 16.75 -13.94
CA ARG A 106 -6.93 16.01 -15.05
C ARG A 106 -7.01 14.48 -14.88
N LEU A 107 -7.74 14.01 -13.87
CA LEU A 107 -8.14 12.61 -13.76
C LEU A 107 -9.48 12.41 -14.48
N GLU A 108 -9.68 11.21 -14.97
CA GLU A 108 -11.00 10.78 -15.46
C GLU A 108 -12.01 10.82 -14.31
N ASP A 109 -13.29 11.09 -14.63
CA ASP A 109 -14.34 11.08 -13.61
C ASP A 109 -14.48 9.68 -12.99
N TYR A 110 -14.22 9.61 -11.69
CA TYR A 110 -14.24 8.38 -10.90
C TYR A 110 -15.29 8.41 -9.78
N HIS A 111 -16.13 9.46 -9.69
CA HIS A 111 -16.98 9.71 -8.53
C HIS A 111 -18.16 8.73 -8.39
N ALA A 112 -18.39 7.82 -9.34
CA ALA A 112 -19.46 6.84 -9.29
C ALA A 112 -19.43 5.97 -8.02
N TRP A 113 -18.26 5.77 -7.39
CA TRP A 113 -18.12 5.04 -6.13
C TRP A 113 -18.96 5.62 -4.99
N GLN A 114 -19.22 6.94 -4.99
CA GLN A 114 -19.98 7.64 -3.95
C GLN A 114 -21.44 7.18 -3.86
N SER A 115 -21.97 6.56 -4.91
CA SER A 115 -23.31 5.97 -4.90
C SER A 115 -23.38 4.61 -4.20
N GLU A 116 -22.23 3.96 -3.98
CA GLU A 116 -22.16 2.61 -3.40
C GLU A 116 -21.72 2.61 -1.95
N PHE A 117 -20.83 3.53 -1.57
CA PHE A 117 -20.29 3.61 -0.21
C PHE A 117 -19.73 5.00 0.12
N SER A 118 -19.35 5.22 1.37
CA SER A 118 -18.56 6.35 1.83
C SER A 118 -17.21 5.86 2.38
N LEU A 119 -16.16 6.68 2.25
CA LEU A 119 -14.87 6.34 2.83
C LEU A 119 -14.96 6.35 4.36
N PRO A 120 -14.35 5.37 5.03
CA PRO A 120 -14.31 5.33 6.48
C PRO A 120 -13.49 6.49 7.04
N HIS A 121 -13.89 6.96 8.22
CA HIS A 121 -13.11 7.97 8.93
C HIS A 121 -11.90 7.32 9.59
N ALA A 122 -10.75 7.98 9.49
CA ALA A 122 -9.53 7.59 10.18
C ALA A 122 -8.82 8.81 10.74
N ASN A 123 -8.10 8.63 11.83
CA ASN A 123 -7.22 9.64 12.41
C ASN A 123 -5.77 9.20 12.26
N THR A 124 -4.85 10.15 12.11
CA THR A 124 -3.42 9.85 12.20
C THR A 124 -3.11 9.34 13.60
N PRO A 125 -2.46 8.17 13.75
CA PRO A 125 -2.11 7.65 15.07
C PRO A 125 -1.18 8.61 15.82
N ALA A 126 -1.34 8.69 17.14
CA ALA A 126 -0.56 9.59 17.99
C ALA A 126 0.96 9.32 17.93
N PHE A 127 1.34 8.06 17.75
CA PHE A 127 2.74 7.65 17.58
C PHE A 127 3.38 8.13 16.26
N ALA A 128 2.63 8.58 15.28
CA ALA A 128 3.13 9.12 14.01
C ALA A 128 3.26 10.65 14.04
N GLY A 129 3.55 11.23 15.20
CA GLY A 129 3.56 12.68 15.42
C GLY A 129 4.80 13.40 14.87
N THR A 130 5.95 12.75 14.81
CA THR A 130 7.17 13.31 14.25
C THR A 130 7.32 12.97 12.77
N ARG A 131 8.19 13.69 12.07
CA ARG A 131 8.49 13.42 10.65
C ARG A 131 9.02 12.00 10.43
N LEU A 132 9.91 11.51 11.28
CA LEU A 132 10.51 10.18 11.18
C LEU A 132 9.46 9.09 11.43
N GLU A 133 8.69 9.23 12.49
CA GLU A 133 7.60 8.31 12.83
C GLU A 133 6.54 8.27 11.72
N GLY A 134 6.12 9.42 11.22
CA GLY A 134 5.17 9.51 10.11
C GLY A 134 5.69 8.85 8.82
N MET A 135 6.99 8.98 8.54
CA MET A 135 7.62 8.32 7.40
C MET A 135 7.66 6.79 7.60
N PHE A 136 7.99 6.31 8.80
CA PHE A 136 7.97 4.89 9.12
C PHE A 136 6.55 4.33 9.07
N PHE A 137 5.60 5.03 9.69
CA PHE A 137 4.18 4.68 9.64
C PHE A 137 3.65 4.54 8.20
N THR A 138 4.00 5.50 7.34
CA THR A 138 3.62 5.45 5.91
C THR A 138 4.13 4.17 5.23
N ARG A 139 5.36 3.75 5.52
CA ARG A 139 5.94 2.52 4.98
C ARG A 139 5.25 1.27 5.50
N MET A 140 4.91 1.24 6.79
CA MET A 140 4.17 0.13 7.39
C MET A 140 2.77 0.01 6.78
N LEU A 141 2.05 1.13 6.70
CA LEU A 141 0.71 1.16 6.09
C LEU A 141 0.76 0.77 4.60
N PHE A 142 1.78 1.23 3.87
CA PHE A 142 2.01 0.81 2.47
C PHE A 142 2.21 -0.70 2.36
N SER A 143 3.03 -1.28 3.24
CA SER A 143 3.26 -2.72 3.27
C SER A 143 1.96 -3.50 3.51
N CYS A 144 1.18 -3.07 4.50
CA CYS A 144 -0.13 -3.67 4.79
C CYS A 144 -1.10 -3.57 3.60
N LEU A 145 -1.12 -2.43 2.91
CA LEU A 145 -2.00 -2.22 1.76
C LEU A 145 -1.62 -3.14 0.60
N VAL A 146 -0.33 -3.19 0.25
CA VAL A 146 0.15 -4.03 -0.86
C VAL A 146 -0.09 -5.52 -0.56
N ASP A 147 0.21 -5.95 0.66
CA ASP A 147 0.01 -7.34 1.07
C ASP A 147 -1.48 -7.72 1.05
N ALA A 148 -2.35 -6.82 1.50
CA ALA A 148 -3.79 -7.01 1.48
C ALA A 148 -4.36 -7.08 0.06
N ASP A 149 -3.95 -6.18 -0.83
CA ASP A 149 -4.38 -6.13 -2.23
C ASP A 149 -3.99 -7.42 -2.99
N TYR A 150 -2.73 -7.84 -2.84
CA TYR A 150 -2.25 -9.10 -3.42
C TYR A 150 -2.97 -10.31 -2.87
N THR A 151 -3.21 -10.34 -1.56
CA THR A 151 -3.86 -11.47 -0.89
C THR A 151 -5.33 -11.59 -1.31
N ASP A 152 -6.07 -10.49 -1.34
CA ASP A 152 -7.47 -10.49 -1.79
C ASP A 152 -7.59 -10.87 -3.28
N THR A 153 -6.71 -10.32 -4.11
CA THR A 153 -6.65 -10.65 -5.53
C THR A 153 -6.31 -12.13 -5.75
N GLY A 154 -5.31 -12.66 -5.02
CA GLY A 154 -4.94 -14.07 -5.08
C GLY A 154 -6.08 -14.98 -4.66
N ALA A 155 -6.75 -14.70 -3.54
CA ALA A 155 -7.89 -15.45 -3.06
C ALA A 155 -9.04 -15.49 -4.09
N PHE A 156 -9.29 -14.39 -4.78
CA PHE A 156 -10.27 -14.32 -5.86
C PHE A 156 -9.86 -15.14 -7.08
N MET A 157 -8.59 -15.07 -7.50
CA MET A 157 -8.09 -15.78 -8.68
C MET A 157 -8.03 -17.29 -8.46
N ASP A 158 -7.64 -17.71 -7.28
CA ASP A 158 -7.50 -19.13 -6.91
C ASP A 158 -8.82 -19.74 -6.43
N ASN A 159 -9.87 -18.93 -6.33
CA ASN A 159 -11.18 -19.31 -5.76
C ASN A 159 -11.03 -20.00 -4.38
N SER A 160 -10.08 -19.50 -3.58
CA SER A 160 -9.80 -20.04 -2.27
C SER A 160 -9.76 -18.93 -1.21
N PRO A 161 -10.36 -19.15 -0.03
CA PRO A 161 -10.32 -18.13 1.02
C PRO A 161 -8.87 -17.92 1.49
N TYR A 162 -8.54 -16.69 1.85
CA TYR A 162 -7.30 -16.42 2.56
C TYR A 162 -7.25 -17.21 3.87
N LEU A 163 -6.31 -18.10 3.97
CA LEU A 163 -5.95 -18.77 5.21
C LEU A 163 -4.66 -18.11 5.73
N PRO A 164 -4.69 -17.43 6.88
CA PRO A 164 -3.47 -16.94 7.47
C PRO A 164 -2.50 -18.11 7.65
N ALA A 165 -1.27 -17.93 7.16
CA ALA A 165 -0.22 -18.93 7.40
C ALA A 165 -0.11 -19.16 8.90
N SER A 166 0.11 -20.41 9.32
CA SER A 166 0.38 -20.70 10.73
C SER A 166 1.50 -19.79 11.21
N SER A 167 1.21 -18.93 12.18
CA SER A 167 2.18 -17.98 12.69
C SER A 167 3.32 -18.71 13.38
N SER A 168 4.45 -18.86 12.70
CA SER A 168 5.69 -19.19 13.39
C SER A 168 6.04 -18.04 14.33
N SER A 169 6.40 -18.32 15.59
CA SER A 169 6.88 -17.27 16.47
C SER A 169 8.16 -16.62 15.92
N MET A 170 8.45 -15.39 16.35
CA MET A 170 9.70 -14.72 15.95
C MET A 170 10.93 -15.52 16.37
N GLU A 171 10.86 -16.21 17.53
CA GLU A 171 11.92 -17.13 17.97
C GLU A 171 12.12 -18.29 17.01
N GLU A 172 11.02 -18.87 16.51
CA GLU A 172 11.11 -19.97 15.56
C GLU A 172 11.65 -19.50 14.21
N LEU A 173 11.23 -18.33 13.74
CA LEU A 173 11.76 -17.71 12.50
C LEU A 173 13.25 -17.39 12.66
N TRP A 174 13.64 -16.83 13.80
CA TRP A 174 15.04 -16.53 14.12
C TRP A 174 15.89 -17.82 14.14
N ARG A 175 15.44 -18.84 14.83
CA ARG A 175 16.12 -20.13 14.88
C ARG A 175 16.30 -20.77 13.49
N ARG A 176 15.30 -20.66 12.62
CA ARG A 176 15.41 -21.13 11.23
C ARG A 176 16.43 -20.32 10.44
N LEU A 177 16.44 -19.01 10.62
CA LEU A 177 17.41 -18.11 9.99
C LEU A 177 18.82 -18.44 10.45
N GLU A 178 19.07 -18.56 11.77
CA GLU A 178 20.37 -18.94 12.33
C GLU A 178 20.84 -20.28 11.77
N THR A 179 19.96 -21.27 11.72
CA THR A 179 20.28 -22.60 11.16
C THR A 179 20.66 -22.50 9.69
N TYR A 180 19.95 -21.69 8.90
CA TYR A 180 20.25 -21.48 7.49
C TYR A 180 21.58 -20.76 7.28
N VAL A 181 21.82 -19.69 8.03
CA VAL A 181 23.00 -18.85 7.93
C VAL A 181 24.25 -19.56 8.46
N SER A 182 24.11 -20.42 9.48
CA SER A 182 25.26 -21.18 10.03
C SER A 182 25.99 -22.02 8.97
N GLY A 183 25.27 -22.46 7.93
CA GLY A 183 25.87 -23.17 6.79
C GLY A 183 26.80 -22.30 5.92
N TRP A 184 26.85 -21.00 6.14
CA TRP A 184 27.74 -20.08 5.42
C TRP A 184 29.13 -19.97 6.09
N PHE A 185 29.25 -20.45 7.33
CA PHE A 185 30.49 -20.46 8.11
C PHE A 185 31.19 -21.84 8.08
N PRO A 186 32.53 -21.90 7.92
CA PRO A 186 33.40 -20.77 7.57
C PRO A 186 33.22 -20.35 6.10
N PRO A 187 33.44 -19.04 5.77
CA PRO A 187 33.21 -18.53 4.43
C PRO A 187 34.11 -19.21 3.38
N LYS A 188 33.51 -19.65 2.27
CA LYS A 188 34.21 -20.39 1.20
C LYS A 188 34.64 -19.52 0.00
N GLY A 189 34.49 -18.21 0.07
CA GLY A 189 34.89 -17.31 -1.01
C GLY A 189 34.69 -15.85 -0.63
N ALA A 190 35.25 -14.93 -1.46
CA ALA A 190 35.29 -13.50 -1.16
C ALA A 190 33.90 -12.88 -0.87
N LEU A 191 32.88 -13.27 -1.65
CA LEU A 191 31.50 -12.79 -1.42
C LEU A 191 30.92 -13.31 -0.10
N ASN A 192 31.15 -14.61 0.21
CA ASN A 192 30.68 -15.17 1.48
C ASN A 192 31.44 -14.59 2.68
N MET A 193 32.69 -14.24 2.52
CA MET A 193 33.45 -13.55 3.56
C MET A 193 32.81 -12.20 3.91
N GLN A 194 32.42 -11.41 2.90
CA GLN A 194 31.71 -10.13 3.14
C GLN A 194 30.36 -10.35 3.81
N ARG A 195 29.61 -11.38 3.41
CA ARG A 195 28.32 -11.72 4.04
C ARG A 195 28.47 -12.13 5.50
N CYS A 196 29.48 -12.94 5.80
CA CYS A 196 29.75 -13.36 7.17
C CYS A 196 30.14 -12.18 8.09
N VAL A 197 30.97 -11.24 7.60
CA VAL A 197 31.31 -10.02 8.35
C VAL A 197 30.08 -9.14 8.67
N ILE A 198 29.04 -9.15 7.82
CA ILE A 198 27.82 -8.39 8.09
C ILE A 198 26.93 -9.09 9.13
N LEU A 199 27.08 -10.40 9.28
CA LEU A 199 26.26 -11.24 10.15
C LEU A 199 26.87 -11.48 11.54
N GLU A 200 28.15 -11.16 11.74
CA GLU A 200 28.83 -11.14 13.04
C GLU A 200 28.56 -9.83 13.81
#